data_97310429135ae2c3b94cb78b3eedc64c
#
_entry.id   97310429135ae2c3b94cb78b3eedc64c
#
_cell.length_a   1.000
_cell.length_b   1.000
_cell.length_c   1.000
_cell.angle_alpha   90.00
_cell.angle_beta   90.00
_cell.angle_gamma   90.00
#
_symmetry.space_group_name_H-M   'P 1'
#
loop_
_entity.id
_entity.type
_entity.pdbx_description
1 polymer ?
#
loop_
_entity_poly.entity_id
_entity_poly.type
_entity_poly.pdbx_seq_one_letter_code
_entity_poly.pdbx_strand_id
1 'polypeptide(L)'
;MAVYTKINKKDLLTINKKFVDKKFINFKGIRQGIENTNYLLKSKNEKFILTIFEKRVLKKELPFFMKLMDQLSNSKINCPRPLKNKNGDYLFKLKNKSACIVTFLKGKDKKTLDLKNCYDIGKIVAEMHSSTKKIKLYRKNSMGIKNLNPLFNSIKFKSKKFTNIEKFLKNNFKDIKKKWPKKLPNGIIHGDLFVDNIFFKNNKLSGIIDFYFAANDYFMYEIAICVNALCFDKKNSKFLINKKKVMNLIKGYESIKKISI
;
A
#
# COMPACT_ATOMS: atom_id res chain seq x y z
N MET A 1 -18.43 -3.20 -2.23
CA MET A 1 -18.95 -1.83 -2.05
C MET A 1 -18.08 -1.15 -1.00
N ALA A 2 -17.25 -0.18 -1.39
CA ALA A 2 -16.25 0.40 -0.48
C ALA A 2 -16.66 1.73 0.20
N VAL A 3 -17.95 2.03 0.27
CA VAL A 3 -18.47 3.17 1.03
C VAL A 3 -19.34 2.65 2.17
N TYR A 4 -18.69 2.32 3.29
CA TYR A 4 -19.35 1.83 4.50
C TYR A 4 -19.93 2.99 5.33
N THR A 5 -19.18 4.08 5.47
CA THR A 5 -19.57 5.28 6.21
C THR A 5 -20.01 6.36 5.23
N LYS A 6 -21.32 6.65 5.20
CA LYS A 6 -21.89 7.71 4.36
C LYS A 6 -21.68 9.08 5.01
N ILE A 7 -21.20 10.06 4.22
CA ILE A 7 -21.13 11.47 4.60
C ILE A 7 -22.16 12.29 3.83
N ASN A 8 -22.52 13.45 4.38
CA ASN A 8 -23.47 14.39 3.81
C ASN A 8 -22.90 15.83 3.79
N LYS A 9 -23.69 16.81 3.35
CA LYS A 9 -23.28 18.22 3.29
C LYS A 9 -22.90 18.81 4.67
N LYS A 10 -23.58 18.39 5.75
CA LYS A 10 -23.23 18.85 7.12
C LYS A 10 -21.84 18.33 7.53
N ASP A 11 -21.51 17.09 7.16
CA ASP A 11 -20.17 16.52 7.39
C ASP A 11 -19.09 17.28 6.62
N LEU A 12 -19.38 17.68 5.36
CA LEU A 12 -18.46 18.48 4.56
C LEU A 12 -18.20 19.85 5.19
N LEU A 13 -19.24 20.51 5.74
CA LEU A 13 -19.08 21.76 6.50
C LEU A 13 -18.19 21.56 7.75
N THR A 14 -18.35 20.42 8.45
CA THR A 14 -17.54 20.07 9.61
C THR A 14 -16.06 19.86 9.19
N ILE A 15 -15.80 19.24 8.05
CA ILE A 15 -14.46 19.07 7.48
C ILE A 15 -13.86 20.45 7.15
N ASN A 16 -14.60 21.32 6.48
CA ASN A 16 -14.15 22.67 6.13
C ASN A 16 -13.75 23.53 7.34
N LYS A 17 -14.47 23.38 8.47
CA LYS A 17 -14.09 24.06 9.73
C LYS A 17 -12.76 23.59 10.31
N LYS A 18 -12.27 22.39 9.91
CA LYS A 18 -11.01 21.83 10.36
C LYS A 18 -9.85 22.15 9.41
N PHE A 19 -10.12 22.36 8.14
CA PHE A 19 -9.14 22.61 7.08
C PHE A 19 -9.37 23.99 6.47
N VAL A 20 -9.05 25.03 7.22
CA VAL A 20 -9.35 26.45 6.87
C VAL A 20 -8.67 26.91 5.58
N ASP A 21 -7.48 26.37 5.28
CA ASP A 21 -6.72 26.73 4.06
C ASP A 21 -7.24 26.02 2.80
N LYS A 22 -8.21 25.10 2.93
CA LYS A 22 -8.75 24.31 1.82
C LYS A 22 -10.27 24.23 1.92
N LYS A 23 -10.97 24.97 1.07
CA LYS A 23 -12.44 24.93 0.98
C LYS A 23 -12.87 23.80 0.03
N PHE A 24 -13.40 22.71 0.59
CA PHE A 24 -13.99 21.61 -0.19
C PHE A 24 -15.43 21.96 -0.55
N ILE A 25 -15.75 21.91 -1.83
CA ILE A 25 -17.07 22.32 -2.38
C ILE A 25 -17.95 21.13 -2.75
N ASN A 26 -17.33 19.96 -3.00
CA ASN A 26 -18.08 18.76 -3.39
C ASN A 26 -17.31 17.48 -2.97
N PHE A 27 -18.06 16.37 -2.87
CA PHE A 27 -17.52 15.06 -2.60
C PHE A 27 -18.22 13.96 -3.41
N LYS A 28 -17.49 12.90 -3.74
CA LYS A 28 -18.02 11.71 -4.42
C LYS A 28 -17.42 10.46 -3.81
N GLY A 29 -18.24 9.49 -3.42
CA GLY A 29 -17.77 8.21 -2.90
C GLY A 29 -16.98 7.42 -3.95
N ILE A 30 -15.89 6.81 -3.53
CA ILE A 30 -15.06 5.91 -4.34
C ILE A 30 -15.46 4.49 -3.99
N ARG A 31 -15.98 3.75 -4.98
CA ARG A 31 -16.48 2.38 -4.79
C ARG A 31 -15.37 1.32 -4.82
N GLN A 32 -14.20 1.69 -5.31
CA GLN A 32 -13.00 0.82 -5.35
C GLN A 32 -12.38 0.69 -3.96
N GLY A 33 -11.77 -0.45 -3.70
CA GLY A 33 -11.22 -0.79 -2.39
C GLY A 33 -12.22 -1.54 -1.51
N ILE A 34 -11.73 -2.25 -0.50
CA ILE A 34 -12.53 -3.14 0.37
C ILE A 34 -12.35 -2.86 1.86
N GLU A 35 -11.44 -1.98 2.25
CA GLU A 35 -11.05 -1.85 3.66
C GLU A 35 -11.53 -0.57 4.32
N ASN A 36 -11.35 0.55 3.65
CA ASN A 36 -11.68 1.87 4.17
C ASN A 36 -12.72 2.56 3.29
N THR A 37 -13.45 3.49 3.85
CA THR A 37 -14.34 4.35 3.08
C THR A 37 -13.55 5.51 2.50
N ASN A 38 -13.56 5.64 1.18
CA ASN A 38 -12.86 6.71 0.48
C ASN A 38 -13.84 7.63 -0.26
N TYR A 39 -13.55 8.93 -0.20
CA TYR A 39 -14.25 9.96 -0.97
C TYR A 39 -13.26 10.83 -1.73
N LEU A 40 -13.56 11.10 -3.00
CA LEU A 40 -12.94 12.18 -3.74
C LEU A 40 -13.54 13.50 -3.25
N LEU A 41 -12.72 14.35 -2.63
CA LEU A 41 -13.08 15.73 -2.32
C LEU A 41 -12.59 16.65 -3.42
N LYS A 42 -13.39 17.67 -3.79
CA LYS A 42 -13.02 18.70 -4.75
C LYS A 42 -12.98 20.07 -4.04
N SER A 43 -11.93 20.83 -4.23
CA SER A 43 -11.87 22.26 -3.99
C SER A 43 -12.01 22.99 -5.34
N LYS A 44 -11.85 24.33 -5.38
CA LYS A 44 -11.94 25.11 -6.61
C LYS A 44 -11.01 24.57 -7.70
N ASN A 45 -9.75 24.28 -7.38
CA ASN A 45 -8.71 23.94 -8.35
C ASN A 45 -8.03 22.58 -8.08
N GLU A 46 -8.32 21.94 -6.95
CA GLU A 46 -7.60 20.74 -6.51
C GLU A 46 -8.54 19.61 -6.14
N LYS A 47 -7.99 18.40 -6.13
CA LYS A 47 -8.66 17.19 -5.71
C LYS A 47 -7.91 16.57 -4.55
N PHE A 48 -8.64 15.90 -3.65
CA PHE A 48 -8.11 15.24 -2.48
C PHE A 48 -8.85 13.93 -2.24
N ILE A 49 -8.26 13.04 -1.45
CA ILE A 49 -8.91 11.83 -0.98
C ILE A 49 -9.14 11.97 0.52
N LEU A 50 -10.39 11.88 0.93
CA LEU A 50 -10.79 11.65 2.31
C LEU A 50 -10.85 10.14 2.54
N THR A 51 -10.07 9.65 3.48
CA THR A 51 -10.14 8.25 3.95
C THR A 51 -10.73 8.22 5.36
N ILE A 52 -11.79 7.44 5.53
CA ILE A 52 -12.39 7.12 6.84
C ILE A 52 -11.97 5.69 7.17
N PHE A 53 -11.21 5.53 8.25
CA PHE A 53 -10.69 4.23 8.67
C PHE A 53 -11.80 3.41 9.33
N GLU A 54 -12.09 2.24 8.78
CA GLU A 54 -13.14 1.37 9.27
C GLU A 54 -12.63 0.47 10.41
N LYS A 55 -12.45 -0.82 10.21
CA LYS A 55 -12.15 -1.76 11.31
C LYS A 55 -10.73 -2.31 11.31
N ARG A 56 -10.08 -2.40 10.15
CA ARG A 56 -8.86 -3.17 9.98
C ARG A 56 -7.62 -2.50 10.57
N VAL A 57 -7.46 -1.21 10.30
CA VAL A 57 -6.27 -0.48 10.75
C VAL A 57 -6.43 -0.07 12.21
N LEU A 58 -5.49 -0.49 13.04
CA LEU A 58 -5.50 -0.11 14.47
C LEU A 58 -5.26 1.39 14.61
N LYS A 59 -6.08 2.08 15.40
CA LYS A 59 -5.99 3.53 15.60
C LYS A 59 -4.58 3.98 16.01
N LYS A 60 -3.89 3.19 16.83
CA LYS A 60 -2.51 3.48 17.29
C LYS A 60 -1.46 3.44 16.19
N GLU A 61 -1.75 2.80 15.06
CA GLU A 61 -0.83 2.70 13.91
C GLU A 61 -1.02 3.82 12.88
N LEU A 62 -2.16 4.51 12.88
CA LEU A 62 -2.46 5.57 11.93
C LEU A 62 -1.41 6.70 11.88
N PRO A 63 -0.85 7.18 13.00
CA PRO A 63 0.20 8.18 12.97
C PRO A 63 1.46 7.74 12.21
N PHE A 64 1.79 6.44 12.23
CA PHE A 64 2.92 5.90 11.46
C PHE A 64 2.72 6.14 9.96
N PHE A 65 1.55 5.79 9.42
CA PHE A 65 1.26 5.94 7.99
C PHE A 65 1.25 7.40 7.55
N MET A 66 0.67 8.28 8.37
CA MET A 66 0.64 9.72 8.07
C MET A 66 2.05 10.30 8.02
N LYS A 67 2.86 10.04 9.03
CA LYS A 67 4.25 10.51 9.08
C LYS A 67 5.10 9.92 7.95
N LEU A 68 4.90 8.64 7.63
CA LEU A 68 5.61 7.99 6.54
C LEU A 68 5.30 8.66 5.19
N MET A 69 4.02 8.82 4.84
CA MET A 69 3.62 9.45 3.57
C MET A 69 4.09 10.91 3.49
N ASP A 70 4.03 11.67 4.58
CA ASP A 70 4.55 13.04 4.59
C ASP A 70 6.06 13.08 4.33
N GLN A 71 6.83 12.22 5.00
CA GLN A 71 8.28 12.16 4.81
C GLN A 71 8.70 11.66 3.42
N LEU A 72 7.99 10.65 2.88
CA LEU A 72 8.22 10.17 1.52
C LEU A 72 7.94 11.23 0.47
N SER A 73 6.82 11.95 0.59
CA SER A 73 6.48 13.04 -0.35
C SER A 73 7.51 14.17 -0.33
N ASN A 74 8.09 14.47 0.83
CA ASN A 74 9.18 15.43 0.97
C ASN A 74 10.51 14.90 0.40
N SER A 75 10.68 13.57 0.30
CA SER A 75 11.86 12.92 -0.30
C SER A 75 11.72 12.68 -1.81
N LYS A 76 10.80 13.38 -2.48
CA LYS A 76 10.50 13.28 -3.93
C LYS A 76 9.90 11.94 -4.36
N ILE A 77 9.47 11.09 -3.43
CA ILE A 77 8.66 9.92 -3.77
C ILE A 77 7.24 10.39 -4.09
N ASN A 78 6.80 10.14 -5.30
CA ASN A 78 5.47 10.58 -5.73
C ASN A 78 4.39 9.67 -5.12
N CYS A 79 3.83 10.13 -4.01
CA CYS A 79 2.79 9.46 -3.24
C CYS A 79 1.79 10.49 -2.69
N PRO A 80 0.60 10.06 -2.23
CA PRO A 80 -0.34 10.95 -1.57
C PRO A 80 0.29 11.59 -0.32
N ARG A 81 0.18 12.92 -0.20
CA ARG A 81 0.66 13.67 0.97
C ARG A 81 -0.49 13.96 1.92
N PRO A 82 -0.39 13.60 3.20
CA PRO A 82 -1.41 13.94 4.20
C PRO A 82 -1.48 15.46 4.44
N LEU A 83 -2.71 15.98 4.56
CA LEU A 83 -2.96 17.35 4.93
C LEU A 83 -3.05 17.47 6.46
N LYS A 84 -2.44 18.53 7.00
CA LYS A 84 -2.64 18.90 8.39
C LYS A 84 -3.91 19.75 8.53
N ASN A 85 -4.67 19.51 9.58
CA ASN A 85 -5.79 20.36 9.97
C ASN A 85 -5.28 21.65 10.63
N LYS A 86 -6.18 22.55 11.02
CA LYS A 86 -5.85 23.82 11.70
C LYS A 86 -5.08 23.67 13.02
N ASN A 87 -5.10 22.50 13.63
CA ASN A 87 -4.37 22.18 14.86
C ASN A 87 -3.00 21.52 14.57
N GLY A 88 -2.63 21.35 13.29
CA GLY A 88 -1.40 20.68 12.89
C GLY A 88 -1.50 19.14 12.81
N ASP A 89 -2.67 18.54 13.06
CA ASP A 89 -2.87 17.10 13.06
C ASP A 89 -3.22 16.57 11.68
N TYR A 90 -2.68 15.43 11.29
CA TYR A 90 -3.08 14.70 10.07
C TYR A 90 -4.41 13.95 10.24
N LEU A 91 -4.73 13.54 11.47
CA LEU A 91 -5.89 12.73 11.80
C LEU A 91 -6.97 13.56 12.48
N PHE A 92 -8.21 13.26 12.18
CA PHE A 92 -9.35 13.87 12.85
C PHE A 92 -10.50 12.88 13.01
N LYS A 93 -11.46 13.20 13.86
CA LYS A 93 -12.67 12.39 14.02
C LYS A 93 -13.77 12.84 13.05
N LEU A 94 -14.38 11.88 12.34
CA LEU A 94 -15.54 12.05 11.48
C LEU A 94 -16.47 10.83 11.68
N LYS A 95 -17.75 11.05 12.00
CA LYS A 95 -18.70 9.95 12.29
C LYS A 95 -18.16 8.95 13.33
N ASN A 96 -17.54 9.46 14.39
CA ASN A 96 -16.91 8.66 15.47
C ASN A 96 -15.75 7.76 15.02
N LYS A 97 -15.27 7.91 13.79
CA LYS A 97 -14.13 7.18 13.22
C LYS A 97 -12.94 8.10 13.02
N SER A 98 -11.75 7.53 12.96
CA SER A 98 -10.55 8.26 12.52
C SER A 98 -10.63 8.50 11.03
N ALA A 99 -10.21 9.69 10.60
CA ALA A 99 -10.16 10.07 9.19
C ALA A 99 -8.91 10.89 8.91
N CYS A 100 -8.48 10.87 7.64
CA CYS A 100 -7.44 11.75 7.12
C CYS A 100 -7.82 12.28 5.75
N ILE A 101 -7.17 13.36 5.32
CA ILE A 101 -7.25 13.85 3.95
C ILE A 101 -5.84 13.81 3.37
N VAL A 102 -5.72 13.27 2.14
CA VAL A 102 -4.46 13.24 1.42
C VAL A 102 -4.62 13.89 0.04
N THR A 103 -3.52 14.35 -0.54
CA THR A 103 -3.53 14.88 -1.92
C THR A 103 -3.94 13.78 -2.91
N PHE A 104 -4.61 14.20 -3.99
CA PHE A 104 -5.00 13.29 -5.07
C PHE A 104 -3.80 13.04 -6.00
N LEU A 105 -3.35 11.81 -6.10
CA LEU A 105 -2.35 11.41 -7.08
C LEU A 105 -3.01 11.27 -8.46
N LYS A 106 -2.50 12.02 -9.45
CA LYS A 106 -2.99 11.94 -10.83
C LYS A 106 -2.48 10.65 -11.49
N GLY A 107 -3.37 9.93 -12.14
CA GLY A 107 -3.06 8.68 -12.84
C GLY A 107 -4.12 7.62 -12.56
N LYS A 108 -3.85 6.43 -13.04
CA LYS A 108 -4.66 5.22 -12.81
C LYS A 108 -3.78 3.98 -12.86
N ASP A 109 -4.25 2.90 -12.31
CA ASP A 109 -3.66 1.58 -12.46
C ASP A 109 -3.62 1.14 -13.94
N LYS A 110 -2.75 0.20 -14.24
CA LYS A 110 -2.55 -0.32 -15.60
C LYS A 110 -2.71 -1.84 -15.56
N LYS A 111 -3.75 -2.36 -16.23
CA LYS A 111 -4.07 -3.80 -16.23
C LYS A 111 -2.92 -4.69 -16.71
N THR A 112 -2.13 -4.21 -17.66
CA THR A 112 -1.01 -4.95 -18.23
C THR A 112 0.24 -4.10 -18.15
N LEU A 113 1.29 -4.62 -17.54
CA LEU A 113 2.60 -3.97 -17.44
C LEU A 113 3.53 -4.48 -18.54
N ASP A 114 4.23 -3.56 -19.18
CA ASP A 114 5.33 -3.87 -20.10
C ASP A 114 6.68 -3.92 -19.33
N LEU A 115 7.77 -4.24 -20.05
CA LEU A 115 9.10 -4.38 -19.47
C LEU A 115 9.61 -3.05 -18.88
N LYS A 116 9.30 -1.93 -19.56
CA LYS A 116 9.67 -0.60 -19.07
C LYS A 116 8.93 -0.26 -17.77
N ASN A 117 7.64 -0.58 -17.69
CA ASN A 117 6.89 -0.37 -16.46
C ASN A 117 7.50 -1.17 -15.29
N CYS A 118 7.89 -2.43 -15.51
CA CYS A 118 8.56 -3.23 -14.48
C CYS A 118 9.89 -2.60 -14.03
N TYR A 119 10.69 -2.08 -14.97
CA TYR A 119 11.91 -1.35 -14.66
C TYR A 119 11.62 -0.10 -13.81
N ASP A 120 10.66 0.73 -14.23
CA ASP A 120 10.30 1.96 -13.53
C ASP A 120 9.75 1.67 -12.10
N ILE A 121 9.02 0.56 -11.93
CA ILE A 121 8.55 0.10 -10.63
C ILE A 121 9.73 -0.33 -9.75
N GLY A 122 10.64 -1.15 -10.27
CA GLY A 122 11.85 -1.54 -9.52
C GLY A 122 12.64 -0.32 -9.03
N LYS A 123 12.79 0.69 -9.90
CA LYS A 123 13.47 1.94 -9.57
C LYS A 123 12.79 2.70 -8.43
N ILE A 124 11.46 2.94 -8.50
CA ILE A 124 10.76 3.68 -7.42
C ILE A 124 10.76 2.93 -6.10
N VAL A 125 10.71 1.59 -6.12
CA VAL A 125 10.84 0.77 -4.91
C VAL A 125 12.22 0.96 -4.27
N ALA A 126 13.29 0.96 -5.05
CA ALA A 126 14.64 1.21 -4.55
C ALA A 126 14.82 2.64 -4.02
N GLU A 127 14.25 3.64 -4.70
CA GLU A 127 14.22 5.03 -4.24
C GLU A 127 13.48 5.16 -2.91
N MET A 128 12.32 4.52 -2.76
CA MET A 128 11.56 4.47 -1.51
C MET A 128 12.39 3.81 -0.38
N HIS A 129 12.95 2.62 -0.62
CA HIS A 129 13.80 1.93 0.36
C HIS A 129 15.02 2.77 0.77
N SER A 130 15.60 3.52 -0.15
CA SER A 130 16.74 4.40 0.15
C SER A 130 16.31 5.62 0.96
N SER A 131 15.18 6.22 0.63
CA SER A 131 14.61 7.37 1.34
C SER A 131 14.22 7.01 2.77
N THR A 132 13.67 5.81 2.98
CA THR A 132 13.22 5.36 4.31
C THR A 132 14.34 5.05 5.29
N LYS A 133 15.60 4.89 4.85
CA LYS A 133 16.75 4.68 5.75
C LYS A 133 16.93 5.80 6.79
N LYS A 134 16.58 7.03 6.43
CA LYS A 134 16.70 8.21 7.31
C LYS A 134 15.45 8.42 8.20
N ILE A 135 14.40 7.62 7.98
CA ILE A 135 13.13 7.76 8.66
C ILE A 135 13.15 6.95 9.95
N LYS A 136 13.11 7.63 11.10
CA LYS A 136 13.05 7.00 12.43
C LYS A 136 11.60 6.65 12.80
N LEU A 137 10.97 5.80 12.00
CA LEU A 137 9.63 5.25 12.25
C LEU A 137 9.71 3.74 12.30
N TYR A 138 8.93 3.14 13.18
CA TYR A 138 8.86 1.68 13.31
C TYR A 138 7.41 1.20 13.39
N ARG A 139 7.09 0.20 12.59
CA ARG A 139 5.86 -0.59 12.67
C ARG A 139 6.17 -2.04 12.31
N LYS A 140 5.82 -2.95 13.20
CA LYS A 140 5.97 -4.39 12.96
C LYS A 140 5.07 -4.82 11.80
N ASN A 141 5.60 -5.62 10.87
CA ASN A 141 4.82 -6.16 9.77
C ASN A 141 3.77 -7.17 10.29
N SER A 142 2.49 -6.81 10.19
CA SER A 142 1.38 -7.69 10.58
C SER A 142 1.26 -8.93 9.68
N MET A 143 1.74 -8.85 8.44
CA MET A 143 1.78 -9.93 7.45
C MET A 143 3.13 -10.66 7.41
N GLY A 144 4.04 -10.33 8.31
CA GLY A 144 5.35 -11.00 8.40
C GLY A 144 5.25 -12.42 8.90
N ILE A 145 6.24 -13.26 8.54
CA ILE A 145 6.27 -14.71 8.80
C ILE A 145 5.94 -15.10 10.25
N LYS A 146 6.40 -14.31 11.23
CA LYS A 146 6.13 -14.57 12.65
C LYS A 146 4.66 -14.41 13.02
N ASN A 147 3.97 -13.47 12.37
CA ASN A 147 2.55 -13.20 12.64
C ASN A 147 1.61 -14.12 11.86
N LEU A 148 2.07 -14.66 10.73
CA LEU A 148 1.31 -15.64 9.96
C LEU A 148 1.26 -17.02 10.65
N ASN A 149 2.23 -17.34 11.50
CA ASN A 149 2.29 -18.66 12.16
C ASN A 149 1.03 -19.02 12.97
N PRO A 150 0.47 -18.15 13.84
CA PRO A 150 -0.80 -18.45 14.52
C PRO A 150 -1.96 -18.65 13.56
N LEU A 151 -2.02 -17.87 12.45
CA LEU A 151 -3.05 -18.00 11.45
C LEU A 151 -3.01 -19.36 10.76
N PHE A 152 -1.82 -19.81 10.32
CA PHE A 152 -1.68 -21.14 9.73
C PHE A 152 -2.01 -22.26 10.70
N ASN A 153 -1.70 -22.13 11.99
CA ASN A 153 -2.04 -23.09 13.01
C ASN A 153 -3.57 -23.13 13.30
N SER A 154 -4.26 -22.01 13.13
CA SER A 154 -5.71 -21.91 13.34
C SER A 154 -6.55 -22.38 12.15
N ILE A 155 -5.93 -22.62 10.97
CA ILE A 155 -6.66 -23.10 9.80
C ILE A 155 -7.24 -24.48 10.09
N LYS A 156 -8.58 -24.54 10.06
CA LYS A 156 -9.37 -25.78 10.14
C LYS A 156 -10.50 -25.70 9.14
N PHE A 157 -10.50 -26.59 8.17
CA PHE A 157 -11.60 -26.69 7.23
C PHE A 157 -12.64 -27.70 7.76
N LYS A 158 -13.89 -27.28 7.84
CA LYS A 158 -15.01 -28.13 8.31
C LYS A 158 -15.35 -29.26 7.34
N SER A 159 -14.96 -29.16 6.08
CA SER A 159 -15.27 -30.15 5.04
C SER A 159 -14.04 -31.00 4.70
N LYS A 160 -14.23 -32.32 4.62
CA LYS A 160 -13.21 -33.30 4.16
C LYS A 160 -12.62 -32.92 2.79
N LYS A 161 -13.40 -32.29 1.91
CA LYS A 161 -12.96 -31.82 0.59
C LYS A 161 -11.74 -30.87 0.65
N PHE A 162 -11.58 -30.13 1.74
CA PHE A 162 -10.49 -29.17 1.91
C PHE A 162 -9.34 -29.64 2.79
N THR A 163 -9.38 -30.89 3.29
CA THR A 163 -8.33 -31.43 4.16
C THR A 163 -6.96 -31.47 3.46
N ASN A 164 -6.94 -31.81 2.17
CA ASN A 164 -5.71 -31.80 1.38
C ASN A 164 -5.12 -30.40 1.22
N ILE A 165 -5.99 -29.38 1.07
CA ILE A 165 -5.57 -27.97 0.98
C ILE A 165 -4.97 -27.51 2.32
N GLU A 166 -5.59 -27.90 3.43
CA GLU A 166 -5.06 -27.59 4.77
C GLU A 166 -3.67 -28.18 4.98
N LYS A 167 -3.50 -29.46 4.67
CA LYS A 167 -2.20 -30.15 4.77
C LYS A 167 -1.16 -29.51 3.86
N PHE A 168 -1.53 -29.21 2.61
CA PHE A 168 -0.67 -28.53 1.64
C PHE A 168 -0.21 -27.16 2.17
N LEU A 169 -1.14 -26.32 2.66
CA LEU A 169 -0.82 -25.00 3.19
C LEU A 169 0.10 -25.07 4.41
N LYS A 170 -0.19 -25.97 5.37
CA LYS A 170 0.63 -26.13 6.57
C LYS A 170 2.04 -26.62 6.26
N ASN A 171 2.19 -27.58 5.35
CA ASN A 171 3.49 -28.12 4.95
C ASN A 171 4.32 -27.02 4.24
N ASN A 172 3.74 -26.34 3.24
CA ASN A 172 4.44 -25.26 2.55
C ASN A 172 4.85 -24.12 3.50
N PHE A 173 3.96 -23.76 4.44
CA PHE A 173 4.31 -22.74 5.42
C PHE A 173 5.47 -23.17 6.33
N LYS A 174 5.50 -24.43 6.76
CA LYS A 174 6.61 -25.01 7.54
C LYS A 174 7.93 -24.91 6.78
N ASP A 175 7.92 -25.27 5.49
CA ASP A 175 9.11 -25.21 4.63
C ASP A 175 9.59 -23.77 4.41
N ILE A 176 8.66 -22.85 4.12
CA ILE A 176 8.97 -21.42 4.01
C ILE A 176 9.59 -20.91 5.31
N LYS A 177 9.00 -21.24 6.47
CA LYS A 177 9.50 -20.82 7.77
C LYS A 177 10.92 -21.35 8.03
N LYS A 178 11.20 -22.60 7.66
CA LYS A 178 12.55 -23.23 7.81
C LYS A 178 13.58 -22.53 6.94
N LYS A 179 13.20 -22.15 5.70
CA LYS A 179 14.07 -21.49 4.71
C LYS A 179 14.08 -19.97 4.82
N TRP A 180 13.26 -19.37 5.74
CA TRP A 180 13.18 -17.92 5.87
C TRP A 180 14.54 -17.34 6.28
N PRO A 181 15.04 -16.33 5.57
CA PRO A 181 16.35 -15.77 5.86
C PRO A 181 16.40 -15.17 7.26
N LYS A 182 17.54 -15.35 7.94
CA LYS A 182 17.73 -14.83 9.31
C LYS A 182 18.22 -13.39 9.33
N LYS A 183 18.96 -12.97 8.31
CA LYS A 183 19.56 -11.63 8.23
C LYS A 183 19.61 -11.17 6.78
N LEU A 184 18.84 -10.16 6.45
CA LEU A 184 18.86 -9.46 5.18
C LEU A 184 18.75 -7.94 5.42
N PRO A 185 19.15 -7.10 4.47
CA PRO A 185 18.89 -5.67 4.52
C PRO A 185 17.39 -5.40 4.71
N ASN A 186 17.07 -4.54 5.67
CA ASN A 186 15.69 -4.26 6.07
C ASN A 186 15.46 -2.76 6.26
N GLY A 187 14.20 -2.41 6.36
CA GLY A 187 13.72 -1.05 6.58
C GLY A 187 12.22 -0.98 6.36
N ILE A 188 11.72 0.21 6.10
CA ILE A 188 10.30 0.37 5.83
C ILE A 188 10.02 -0.05 4.38
N ILE A 189 9.11 -0.99 4.22
CA ILE A 189 8.55 -1.47 2.96
C ILE A 189 7.11 -0.98 2.82
N HIS A 190 6.59 -0.94 1.59
CA HIS A 190 5.18 -0.65 1.33
C HIS A 190 4.26 -1.82 1.75
N GLY A 191 4.69 -3.04 1.45
CA GLY A 191 4.03 -4.28 1.86
C GLY A 191 2.79 -4.68 1.06
N ASP A 192 2.37 -3.86 0.08
CA ASP A 192 1.15 -4.10 -0.73
C ASP A 192 1.28 -3.53 -2.15
N LEU A 193 2.44 -3.70 -2.80
CA LEU A 193 2.68 -3.19 -4.15
C LEU A 193 2.07 -4.12 -5.22
N PHE A 194 0.74 -4.08 -5.29
CA PHE A 194 -0.06 -4.67 -6.36
C PHE A 194 -0.35 -3.65 -7.46
N VAL A 195 -0.84 -4.14 -8.59
CA VAL A 195 -1.11 -3.31 -9.79
C VAL A 195 -2.00 -2.11 -9.49
N ASP A 196 -3.02 -2.28 -8.67
CA ASP A 196 -4.00 -1.26 -8.28
C ASP A 196 -3.43 -0.16 -7.37
N ASN A 197 -2.27 -0.39 -6.75
CA ASN A 197 -1.56 0.57 -5.92
C ASN A 197 -0.44 1.33 -6.67
N ILE A 198 -0.26 1.06 -7.97
CA ILE A 198 0.78 1.67 -8.81
C ILE A 198 0.13 2.45 -9.95
N PHE A 199 0.26 3.77 -9.92
CA PHE A 199 -0.42 4.64 -10.86
C PHE A 199 0.50 5.08 -12.02
N PHE A 200 -0.10 5.13 -13.20
CA PHE A 200 0.53 5.60 -14.44
C PHE A 200 -0.27 6.74 -15.05
N LYS A 201 0.44 7.67 -15.69
CA LYS A 201 -0.12 8.73 -16.51
C LYS A 201 0.67 8.81 -17.82
N ASN A 202 0.00 8.74 -18.96
CA ASN A 202 0.66 8.74 -20.28
C ASN A 202 1.79 7.70 -20.38
N ASN A 203 1.52 6.48 -19.93
CA ASN A 203 2.45 5.35 -19.86
C ASN A 203 3.71 5.55 -18.98
N LYS A 204 3.83 6.67 -18.28
CA LYS A 204 4.90 6.93 -17.31
C LYS A 204 4.40 6.67 -15.89
N LEU A 205 5.25 6.08 -15.04
CA LEU A 205 4.94 5.89 -13.63
C LEU A 205 4.60 7.23 -13.00
N SER A 206 3.43 7.34 -12.41
CA SER A 206 2.96 8.55 -11.75
C SER A 206 3.21 8.54 -10.25
N GLY A 207 3.23 7.37 -9.63
CA GLY A 207 3.53 7.18 -8.21
C GLY A 207 2.82 5.98 -7.62
N ILE A 208 2.89 5.85 -6.30
CA ILE A 208 2.34 4.74 -5.53
C ILE A 208 1.37 5.24 -4.46
N ILE A 209 0.34 4.45 -4.17
CA ILE A 209 -0.73 4.77 -3.23
C ILE A 209 -0.94 3.63 -2.23
N ASP A 210 -1.73 3.87 -1.20
CA ASP A 210 -2.21 2.87 -0.22
C ASP A 210 -1.11 2.27 0.68
N PHE A 211 -0.51 3.13 1.49
CA PHE A 211 0.57 2.77 2.43
C PHE A 211 0.10 2.08 3.72
N TYR A 212 -1.16 1.65 3.82
CA TYR A 212 -1.70 1.15 5.10
C TYR A 212 -1.25 -0.26 5.49
N PHE A 213 -0.43 -0.90 4.63
CA PHE A 213 0.34 -2.10 4.96
C PHE A 213 1.82 -1.83 5.26
N ALA A 214 2.29 -0.62 5.02
CA ALA A 214 3.69 -0.29 5.20
C ALA A 214 4.19 -0.66 6.60
N ALA A 215 5.37 -1.26 6.67
CA ALA A 215 5.94 -1.78 7.90
C ALA A 215 7.46 -1.98 7.76
N ASN A 216 8.14 -2.25 8.87
CA ASN A 216 9.54 -2.66 8.82
C ASN A 216 9.64 -4.16 8.53
N ASP A 217 10.32 -4.50 7.42
CA ASP A 217 10.61 -5.87 7.02
C ASP A 217 11.83 -5.88 6.07
N TYR A 218 12.19 -7.06 5.56
CA TYR A 218 13.26 -7.22 4.57
C TYR A 218 12.89 -6.56 3.24
N PHE A 219 13.82 -5.82 2.65
CA PHE A 219 13.62 -5.23 1.32
C PHE A 219 13.37 -6.28 0.24
N MET A 220 14.01 -7.45 0.36
CA MET A 220 13.77 -8.56 -0.55
C MET A 220 12.36 -9.14 -0.44
N TYR A 221 11.70 -8.99 0.72
CA TYR A 221 10.29 -9.38 0.86
C TYR A 221 9.38 -8.47 0.00
N GLU A 222 9.64 -7.17 -0.04
CA GLU A 222 8.93 -6.26 -0.95
C GLU A 222 9.16 -6.61 -2.42
N ILE A 223 10.42 -6.90 -2.80
CA ILE A 223 10.73 -7.32 -4.18
C ILE A 223 9.99 -8.62 -4.52
N ALA A 224 9.91 -9.57 -3.60
CA ALA A 224 9.15 -10.81 -3.79
C ALA A 224 7.66 -10.54 -3.97
N ILE A 225 7.06 -9.61 -3.21
CA ILE A 225 5.68 -9.15 -3.40
C ILE A 225 5.52 -8.59 -4.82
N CYS A 226 6.40 -7.68 -5.25
CA CYS A 226 6.36 -7.10 -6.60
C CYS A 226 6.47 -8.16 -7.70
N VAL A 227 7.40 -9.12 -7.57
CA VAL A 227 7.55 -10.22 -8.54
C VAL A 227 6.25 -11.02 -8.62
N ASN A 228 5.68 -11.39 -7.49
CA ASN A 228 4.46 -12.20 -7.43
C ASN A 228 3.24 -11.45 -7.98
N ALA A 229 3.11 -10.17 -7.70
CA ALA A 229 1.97 -9.35 -8.11
C ALA A 229 2.04 -8.85 -9.56
N LEU A 230 3.25 -8.63 -10.11
CA LEU A 230 3.44 -7.84 -11.32
C LEU A 230 4.11 -8.63 -12.47
N CYS A 231 4.82 -9.72 -12.16
CA CYS A 231 5.66 -10.42 -13.13
C CYS A 231 5.08 -11.76 -13.61
N PHE A 232 3.79 -11.98 -13.44
CA PHE A 232 3.10 -13.14 -13.98
C PHE A 232 2.20 -12.75 -15.15
N ASP A 233 2.20 -13.57 -16.20
CA ASP A 233 1.29 -13.45 -17.32
C ASP A 233 0.29 -14.60 -17.27
N LYS A 234 -0.98 -14.29 -17.58
CA LYS A 234 -2.03 -15.31 -17.74
C LYS A 234 -1.97 -15.89 -19.15
N LYS A 235 -1.67 -17.19 -19.27
CA LYS A 235 -1.67 -17.92 -20.52
C LYS A 235 -2.45 -19.24 -20.35
N ASN A 236 -3.46 -19.48 -21.20
CA ASN A 236 -4.30 -20.69 -21.15
C ASN A 236 -4.79 -21.03 -19.72
N SER A 237 -5.39 -20.04 -19.04
CA SER A 237 -5.89 -20.14 -17.66
C SER A 237 -4.83 -20.41 -16.57
N LYS A 238 -3.54 -20.47 -16.93
CA LYS A 238 -2.42 -20.62 -15.99
C LYS A 238 -1.69 -19.29 -15.81
N PHE A 239 -1.18 -19.04 -14.61
CA PHE A 239 -0.28 -17.93 -14.34
C PHE A 239 1.16 -18.41 -14.44
N LEU A 240 1.91 -17.85 -15.38
CA LEU A 240 3.29 -18.19 -15.66
C LEU A 240 4.19 -17.00 -15.36
N ILE A 241 5.28 -17.24 -14.65
CA ILE A 241 6.25 -16.19 -14.36
C ILE A 241 6.91 -15.70 -15.66
N ASN A 242 6.89 -14.38 -15.86
CA ASN A 242 7.59 -13.74 -16.97
C ASN A 242 8.99 -13.32 -16.53
N LYS A 243 9.99 -14.14 -16.86
CA LYS A 243 11.40 -13.90 -16.50
C LYS A 243 11.93 -12.54 -16.99
N LYS A 244 11.46 -12.05 -18.17
CA LYS A 244 11.88 -10.75 -18.69
C LYS A 244 11.35 -9.60 -17.81
N LYS A 245 10.11 -9.68 -17.32
CA LYS A 245 9.57 -8.72 -16.36
C LYS A 245 10.34 -8.73 -15.04
N VAL A 246 10.62 -9.91 -14.48
CA VAL A 246 11.43 -10.05 -13.26
C VAL A 246 12.80 -9.40 -13.44
N MET A 247 13.51 -9.73 -14.53
CA MET A 247 14.83 -9.14 -14.81
C MET A 247 14.78 -7.63 -14.93
N ASN A 248 13.76 -7.06 -15.58
CA ASN A 248 13.63 -5.61 -15.68
C ASN A 248 13.31 -4.96 -14.34
N LEU A 249 12.46 -5.56 -13.51
CA LEU A 249 12.19 -5.07 -12.17
C LEU A 249 13.46 -5.04 -11.31
N ILE A 250 14.25 -6.12 -11.34
CA ILE A 250 15.53 -6.20 -10.63
C ILE A 250 16.53 -5.16 -11.16
N LYS A 251 16.69 -5.04 -12.49
CA LYS A 251 17.57 -4.01 -13.10
C LYS A 251 17.16 -2.61 -12.69
N GLY A 252 15.86 -2.31 -12.67
CA GLY A 252 15.32 -1.04 -12.20
C GLY A 252 15.69 -0.78 -10.73
N TYR A 253 15.53 -1.78 -9.87
CA TYR A 253 15.91 -1.68 -8.47
C TYR A 253 17.42 -1.44 -8.31
N GLU A 254 18.24 -2.23 -8.97
CA GLU A 254 19.71 -2.15 -8.89
C GLU A 254 20.30 -0.88 -9.50
N SER A 255 19.56 -0.18 -10.37
CA SER A 255 19.97 1.14 -10.87
C SER A 255 20.08 2.21 -9.77
N ILE A 256 19.44 1.96 -8.61
CA ILE A 256 19.44 2.88 -7.45
C ILE A 256 20.09 2.24 -6.23
N LYS A 257 19.85 0.96 -5.99
CA LYS A 257 20.28 0.26 -4.78
C LYS A 257 20.71 -1.16 -5.10
N LYS A 258 22.00 -1.45 -4.88
CA LYS A 258 22.53 -2.81 -5.02
C LYS A 258 21.77 -3.80 -4.14
N ILE A 259 21.49 -4.97 -4.70
CA ILE A 259 20.99 -6.11 -3.95
C ILE A 259 22.23 -6.79 -3.35
N SER A 260 22.34 -6.75 -2.02
CA SER A 260 23.35 -7.51 -1.28
C SER A 260 22.69 -8.77 -0.72
N ILE A 261 23.32 -9.88 -0.94
CA ILE A 261 22.95 -11.20 -0.44
C ILE A 261 23.59 -11.40 0.93
#